data_6f0d49d116f44d2018db92aea04d25ab
#
_entry.id   6f0d49d116f44d2018db92aea04d25ab
#
_cell.length_a   1.000
_cell.length_b   1.000
_cell.length_c   1.000
_cell.angle_alpha   90.00
_cell.angle_beta   90.00
_cell.angle_gamma   90.00
#
_symmetry.space_group_name_H-M   'P 1'
#
loop_
_entity.id
_entity.type
_entity.pdbx_description
1 polymer ?
#
loop_
_entity_poly.entity_id
_entity_poly.type
_entity_poly.pdbx_seq_one_letter_code
_entity_poly.pdbx_strand_id
1 'polypeptide(L)'
;MDNILSMQGRVGLVTGAGQNVGRQIALHFAAHGADGVVVNDFVLERAQAVADEINAAGGNAIALQADVSDHDSVKAMFARAVQKYGRIDALVNNAGNAGATPHEDARKPFYETGPEAWKTFIGVNFDGVINCTAAALPGMIERKRGKIVTIISDAGRWGDPGMEIYAGAKAGAAGFMRSVARGMGRHNINANCVVIGAMGTPMIEERMAKDPERAKRILEKYIIRRLGKPSDVANMVLFLSSGASDYVTGQMYPVNGGFTFTL
;
A
#
# COMPACT_ATOMS: atom_id res chain seq x y z
N MET A 1 0.77 -24.81 -18.20
CA MET A 1 1.52 -23.54 -18.14
C MET A 1 1.53 -23.09 -16.69
N ASP A 2 2.70 -22.78 -16.17
CA ASP A 2 2.80 -22.30 -14.79
C ASP A 2 2.12 -20.92 -14.68
N ASN A 3 1.41 -20.71 -13.59
CA ASN A 3 0.80 -19.41 -13.31
C ASN A 3 1.90 -18.42 -12.91
N ILE A 4 2.31 -17.55 -13.84
CA ILE A 4 3.38 -16.57 -13.65
C ILE A 4 3.09 -15.58 -12.49
N LEU A 5 1.82 -15.40 -12.13
CA LEU A 5 1.39 -14.54 -11.01
C LEU A 5 1.19 -15.33 -9.71
N SER A 6 1.67 -16.60 -9.66
CA SER A 6 1.54 -17.42 -8.47
C SER A 6 2.22 -16.81 -7.25
N MET A 7 1.52 -16.85 -6.13
CA MET A 7 2.02 -16.53 -4.80
C MET A 7 2.41 -17.78 -3.98
N GLN A 8 2.37 -18.98 -4.59
CA GLN A 8 2.80 -20.21 -3.92
C GLN A 8 4.24 -20.11 -3.41
N GLY A 9 4.49 -20.64 -2.22
CA GLY A 9 5.77 -20.50 -1.55
C GLY A 9 6.07 -19.09 -1.03
N ARG A 10 5.06 -18.21 -0.91
CA ARG A 10 5.20 -16.85 -0.41
C ARG A 10 4.19 -16.53 0.69
N VAL A 11 4.65 -15.77 1.67
CA VAL A 11 3.81 -15.14 2.69
C VAL A 11 3.78 -13.63 2.43
N GLY A 12 2.59 -13.07 2.29
CA GLY A 12 2.37 -11.65 2.06
C GLY A 12 1.89 -10.92 3.31
N LEU A 13 2.40 -9.72 3.57
CA LEU A 13 1.90 -8.79 4.56
C LEU A 13 1.42 -7.52 3.88
N VAL A 14 0.17 -7.14 4.11
CA VAL A 14 -0.44 -5.94 3.54
C VAL A 14 -0.91 -5.03 4.66
N THR A 15 -0.40 -3.77 4.69
CA THR A 15 -0.81 -2.77 5.68
C THR A 15 -2.04 -2.00 5.22
N GLY A 16 -2.91 -1.58 6.16
CA GLY A 16 -4.18 -0.94 5.83
C GLY A 16 -5.09 -1.83 4.99
N ALA A 17 -5.08 -3.14 5.27
CA ALA A 17 -5.71 -4.16 4.44
C ALA A 17 -7.16 -4.48 4.85
N GLY A 18 -7.71 -3.80 5.85
CA GLY A 18 -9.08 -4.03 6.30
C GLY A 18 -10.16 -3.49 5.35
N GLN A 19 -9.80 -2.75 4.30
CA GLN A 19 -10.75 -2.16 3.36
C GLN A 19 -10.11 -1.78 2.01
N ASN A 20 -10.95 -1.48 1.02
CA ASN A 20 -10.59 -0.89 -0.28
C ASN A 20 -9.40 -1.60 -0.98
N VAL A 21 -8.37 -0.83 -1.39
CA VAL A 21 -7.21 -1.34 -2.14
C VAL A 21 -6.46 -2.41 -1.36
N GLY A 22 -6.19 -2.18 -0.07
CA GLY A 22 -5.47 -3.14 0.77
C GLY A 22 -6.20 -4.46 0.93
N ARG A 23 -7.53 -4.41 1.16
CA ARG A 23 -8.37 -5.63 1.18
C ARG A 23 -8.26 -6.39 -0.15
N GLN A 24 -8.39 -5.68 -1.27
CA GLN A 24 -8.35 -6.33 -2.58
C GLN A 24 -6.98 -6.97 -2.87
N ILE A 25 -5.88 -6.36 -2.41
CA ILE A 25 -4.53 -6.93 -2.52
C ILE A 25 -4.44 -8.22 -1.71
N ALA A 26 -4.92 -8.22 -0.46
CA ALA A 26 -4.90 -9.39 0.41
C ALA A 26 -5.71 -10.56 -0.20
N LEU A 27 -6.89 -10.27 -0.75
CA LEU A 27 -7.72 -11.26 -1.47
C LEU A 27 -7.00 -11.80 -2.72
N HIS A 28 -6.30 -10.96 -3.48
CA HIS A 28 -5.55 -11.41 -4.66
C HIS A 28 -4.39 -12.33 -4.27
N PHE A 29 -3.66 -12.01 -3.20
CA PHE A 29 -2.59 -12.89 -2.72
C PHE A 29 -3.13 -14.27 -2.37
N ALA A 30 -4.22 -14.34 -1.62
CA ALA A 30 -4.86 -15.59 -1.26
C ALA A 30 -5.36 -16.37 -2.49
N ALA A 31 -6.08 -15.69 -3.40
CA ALA A 31 -6.62 -16.30 -4.63
C ALA A 31 -5.53 -16.84 -5.58
N HIS A 32 -4.30 -16.31 -5.48
CA HIS A 32 -3.15 -16.77 -6.26
C HIS A 32 -2.23 -17.71 -5.46
N GLY A 33 -2.74 -18.29 -4.38
CA GLY A 33 -2.12 -19.40 -3.67
C GLY A 33 -1.01 -18.99 -2.69
N ALA A 34 -1.09 -17.80 -2.08
CA ALA A 34 -0.17 -17.44 -1.02
C ALA A 34 -0.22 -18.45 0.14
N ASP A 35 0.94 -18.88 0.65
CA ASP A 35 1.05 -19.80 1.79
C ASP A 35 0.48 -19.17 3.07
N GLY A 36 0.49 -17.84 3.14
CA GLY A 36 -0.10 -17.07 4.22
C GLY A 36 -0.28 -15.60 3.84
N VAL A 37 -1.32 -14.97 4.38
CA VAL A 37 -1.61 -13.56 4.22
C VAL A 37 -1.76 -12.90 5.59
N VAL A 38 -0.92 -11.93 5.88
CA VAL A 38 -1.07 -11.08 7.06
C VAL A 38 -1.87 -9.84 6.65
N VAL A 39 -3.08 -9.75 7.19
CA VAL A 39 -3.98 -8.62 7.00
C VAL A 39 -3.78 -7.66 8.18
N ASN A 40 -3.09 -6.55 7.95
CA ASN A 40 -2.94 -5.53 8.97
C ASN A 40 -3.92 -4.38 8.76
N ASP A 41 -4.52 -3.91 9.81
CA ASP A 41 -5.23 -2.63 9.88
C ASP A 41 -5.04 -2.01 11.26
N PHE A 42 -5.20 -0.69 11.36
CA PHE A 42 -5.26 0.01 12.64
C PHE A 42 -6.49 -0.42 13.46
N VAL A 43 -7.59 -0.76 12.77
CA VAL A 43 -8.84 -1.26 13.35
C VAL A 43 -8.88 -2.77 13.19
N LEU A 44 -8.73 -3.50 14.30
CA LEU A 44 -8.64 -4.97 14.29
C LEU A 44 -9.84 -5.65 13.64
N GLU A 45 -11.04 -5.17 13.88
CA GLU A 45 -12.29 -5.74 13.38
C GLU A 45 -12.34 -5.74 11.84
N ARG A 46 -11.79 -4.69 11.21
CA ARG A 46 -11.68 -4.62 9.75
C ARG A 46 -10.69 -5.64 9.21
N ALA A 47 -9.52 -5.77 9.85
CA ALA A 47 -8.54 -6.77 9.47
C ALA A 47 -9.09 -8.18 9.64
N GLN A 48 -9.80 -8.44 10.74
CA GLN A 48 -10.40 -9.73 11.04
C GLN A 48 -11.44 -10.13 10.00
N ALA A 49 -12.34 -9.21 9.63
CA ALA A 49 -13.35 -9.48 8.61
C ALA A 49 -12.73 -9.92 7.27
N VAL A 50 -11.61 -9.30 6.86
CA VAL A 50 -10.89 -9.68 5.62
C VAL A 50 -10.15 -11.01 5.78
N ALA A 51 -9.54 -11.27 6.94
CA ALA A 51 -8.89 -12.55 7.20
C ALA A 51 -9.91 -13.70 7.21
N ASP A 52 -11.08 -13.48 7.81
CA ASP A 52 -12.17 -14.47 7.83
C ASP A 52 -12.71 -14.73 6.41
N GLU A 53 -12.86 -13.69 5.58
CA GLU A 53 -13.25 -13.83 4.18
C GLU A 53 -12.26 -14.69 3.39
N ILE A 54 -10.95 -14.45 3.57
CA ILE A 54 -9.89 -15.24 2.92
C ILE A 54 -9.95 -16.70 3.41
N ASN A 55 -10.08 -16.92 4.71
CA ASN A 55 -10.11 -18.26 5.30
C ASN A 55 -11.37 -19.03 4.88
N ALA A 56 -12.52 -18.37 4.80
CA ALA A 56 -13.78 -18.97 4.31
C ALA A 56 -13.69 -19.40 2.83
N ALA A 57 -12.86 -18.71 2.04
CA ALA A 57 -12.57 -19.06 0.65
C ALA A 57 -11.49 -20.15 0.49
N GLY A 58 -11.01 -20.75 1.59
CA GLY A 58 -9.97 -21.79 1.59
C GLY A 58 -8.53 -21.27 1.58
N GLY A 59 -8.31 -19.97 1.79
CA GLY A 59 -6.99 -19.38 1.98
C GLY A 59 -6.46 -19.55 3.40
N ASN A 60 -5.33 -18.91 3.71
CA ASN A 60 -4.67 -18.95 5.01
C ASN A 60 -4.28 -17.51 5.42
N ALA A 61 -5.09 -16.86 6.23
CA ALA A 61 -4.85 -15.48 6.65
C ALA A 61 -4.96 -15.30 8.16
N ILE A 62 -4.22 -14.32 8.68
CA ILE A 62 -4.37 -13.81 10.04
C ILE A 62 -4.56 -12.30 10.03
N ALA A 63 -5.37 -11.82 10.96
CA ALA A 63 -5.53 -10.39 11.24
C ALA A 63 -4.54 -9.94 12.31
N LEU A 64 -3.82 -8.86 12.06
CA LEU A 64 -2.93 -8.25 13.06
C LEU A 64 -3.18 -6.74 13.13
N GLN A 65 -3.56 -6.29 14.33
CA GLN A 65 -3.66 -4.86 14.59
C GLN A 65 -2.26 -4.25 14.76
N ALA A 66 -2.00 -3.15 14.08
CA ALA A 66 -0.84 -2.30 14.35
C ALA A 66 -1.05 -0.90 13.78
N ASP A 67 -0.53 0.10 14.48
CA ASP A 67 -0.30 1.44 13.92
C ASP A 67 1.06 1.44 13.23
N VAL A 68 1.07 1.63 11.91
CA VAL A 68 2.32 1.64 11.14
C VAL A 68 3.22 2.83 11.46
N SER A 69 2.65 3.92 12.00
CA SER A 69 3.44 5.09 12.45
C SER A 69 4.21 4.83 13.75
N ASP A 70 3.83 3.81 14.51
CA ASP A 70 4.48 3.39 15.74
C ASP A 70 5.46 2.22 15.46
N HIS A 71 6.74 2.48 15.67
CA HIS A 71 7.81 1.52 15.42
C HIS A 71 7.70 0.23 16.24
N ASP A 72 7.33 0.33 17.52
CA ASP A 72 7.23 -0.84 18.39
C ASP A 72 5.98 -1.66 18.08
N SER A 73 4.88 -1.00 17.72
CA SER A 73 3.67 -1.66 17.19
C SER A 73 3.98 -2.47 15.93
N VAL A 74 4.75 -1.90 15.00
CA VAL A 74 5.19 -2.59 13.78
C VAL A 74 6.07 -3.79 14.11
N LYS A 75 7.05 -3.64 15.00
CA LYS A 75 7.91 -4.77 15.44
C LYS A 75 7.10 -5.93 16.01
N ALA A 76 6.16 -5.61 16.88
CA ALA A 76 5.29 -6.62 17.48
C ALA A 76 4.45 -7.34 16.41
N MET A 77 3.89 -6.61 15.44
CA MET A 77 3.16 -7.18 14.31
C MET A 77 4.04 -8.14 13.50
N PHE A 78 5.25 -7.73 13.11
CA PHE A 78 6.16 -8.57 12.34
C PHE A 78 6.60 -9.81 13.13
N ALA A 79 6.87 -9.69 14.44
CA ALA A 79 7.22 -10.83 15.29
C ALA A 79 6.08 -11.87 15.30
N ARG A 80 4.82 -11.44 15.45
CA ARG A 80 3.65 -12.33 15.40
C ARG A 80 3.46 -12.96 14.02
N ALA A 81 3.67 -12.21 12.94
CA ALA A 81 3.58 -12.71 11.59
C ALA A 81 4.64 -13.80 11.32
N VAL A 82 5.90 -13.56 11.74
CA VAL A 82 6.99 -14.54 11.62
C VAL A 82 6.77 -15.74 12.53
N GLN A 83 6.27 -15.56 13.75
CA GLN A 83 5.89 -16.66 14.63
C GLN A 83 4.85 -17.59 13.96
N LYS A 84 3.88 -17.02 13.24
CA LYS A 84 2.81 -17.81 12.59
C LYS A 84 3.28 -18.49 11.30
N TYR A 85 4.03 -17.80 10.45
CA TYR A 85 4.33 -18.25 9.10
C TYR A 85 5.82 -18.54 8.84
N GLY A 86 6.69 -18.24 9.80
CA GLY A 86 8.15 -18.42 9.67
C GLY A 86 8.85 -17.35 8.83
N ARG A 87 8.11 -16.59 8.01
CA ARG A 87 8.70 -15.61 7.08
C ARG A 87 7.69 -14.59 6.58
N ILE A 88 8.19 -13.51 5.99
CA ILE A 88 7.45 -12.58 5.12
C ILE A 88 8.25 -12.42 3.83
N ASP A 89 7.66 -12.78 2.69
CA ASP A 89 8.29 -12.73 1.37
C ASP A 89 7.86 -11.51 0.55
N ALA A 90 6.64 -11.02 0.78
CA ALA A 90 6.09 -9.82 0.13
C ALA A 90 5.54 -8.86 1.19
N LEU A 91 6.04 -7.63 1.20
CA LEU A 91 5.51 -6.52 2.00
C LEU A 91 4.80 -5.54 1.08
N VAL A 92 3.56 -5.19 1.40
CA VAL A 92 2.84 -4.10 0.74
C VAL A 92 2.57 -2.97 1.73
N ASN A 93 3.29 -1.87 1.59
CA ASN A 93 3.04 -0.63 2.31
C ASN A 93 1.85 0.09 1.65
N ASN A 94 0.63 -0.23 2.09
CA ASN A 94 -0.59 0.34 1.54
C ASN A 94 -1.29 1.30 2.51
N ALA A 95 -1.09 1.19 3.83
CA ALA A 95 -1.63 2.14 4.79
C ALA A 95 -1.34 3.59 4.40
N GLY A 96 -2.32 4.47 4.51
CA GLY A 96 -2.18 5.84 4.01
C GLY A 96 -3.31 6.79 4.40
N ASN A 97 -3.39 7.92 3.72
CA ASN A 97 -4.22 9.10 4.01
C ASN A 97 -3.77 9.84 5.28
N ALA A 98 -4.73 10.40 6.05
CA ALA A 98 -4.46 11.10 7.30
C ALA A 98 -4.41 10.17 8.53
N GLY A 99 -4.23 8.85 8.30
CA GLY A 99 -4.27 7.85 9.37
C GLY A 99 -5.69 7.53 9.84
N ALA A 100 -5.78 6.72 10.89
CA ALA A 100 -7.07 6.31 11.46
C ALA A 100 -7.69 7.41 12.33
N THR A 101 -6.87 8.24 12.95
CA THR A 101 -7.26 9.37 13.80
C THR A 101 -6.70 10.68 13.26
N PRO A 102 -7.31 11.26 12.20
CA PRO A 102 -6.82 12.52 11.64
C PRO A 102 -6.92 13.64 12.68
N HIS A 103 -5.94 14.52 12.72
CA HIS A 103 -6.01 15.74 13.51
C HIS A 103 -7.18 16.62 13.02
N GLU A 104 -7.85 17.35 13.91
CA GLU A 104 -8.99 18.22 13.56
C GLU A 104 -8.64 19.26 12.48
N ASP A 105 -7.41 19.75 12.50
CA ASP A 105 -6.89 20.71 11.54
C ASP A 105 -6.34 20.10 10.25
N ALA A 106 -6.41 18.79 10.07
CA ALA A 106 -5.83 18.10 8.90
C ALA A 106 -6.38 18.56 7.54
N ARG A 107 -7.49 19.31 7.52
CA ARG A 107 -8.10 19.85 6.30
C ARG A 107 -7.90 21.35 6.12
N LYS A 108 -7.28 22.04 7.08
CA LYS A 108 -6.92 23.46 6.95
C LYS A 108 -5.71 23.63 6.02
N PRO A 109 -5.52 24.80 5.41
CA PRO A 109 -4.29 25.10 4.69
C PRO A 109 -3.06 24.83 5.56
N PHE A 110 -2.03 24.18 5.01
CA PHE A 110 -0.89 23.70 5.82
C PHE A 110 -0.18 24.84 6.57
N TYR A 111 -0.13 26.04 5.99
CA TYR A 111 0.50 27.23 6.60
C TYR A 111 -0.31 27.84 7.75
N GLU A 112 -1.55 27.39 7.96
CA GLU A 112 -2.40 27.75 9.09
C GLU A 112 -2.39 26.68 10.20
N THR A 113 -1.60 25.61 10.00
CA THR A 113 -1.51 24.46 10.90
C THR A 113 -0.10 24.29 11.43
N GLY A 114 0.11 23.31 12.29
CA GLY A 114 1.40 23.04 12.90
C GLY A 114 1.84 21.56 12.81
N PRO A 115 3.02 21.25 13.38
CA PRO A 115 3.61 19.91 13.32
C PRO A 115 2.68 18.77 13.76
N GLU A 116 1.78 19.02 14.70
CA GLU A 116 0.85 17.99 15.21
C GLU A 116 -0.15 17.53 14.13
N ALA A 117 -0.67 18.49 13.33
CA ALA A 117 -1.53 18.15 12.19
C ALA A 117 -0.72 17.45 11.06
N TRP A 118 0.53 17.85 10.82
CA TRP A 118 1.37 17.28 9.78
C TRP A 118 1.81 15.85 10.10
N LYS A 119 2.07 15.55 11.38
CA LYS A 119 2.45 14.21 11.86
C LYS A 119 1.45 13.14 11.44
N THR A 120 0.16 13.46 11.38
CA THR A 120 -0.86 12.48 10.98
C THR A 120 -0.66 12.00 9.54
N PHE A 121 -0.20 12.88 8.64
CA PHE A 121 0.13 12.51 7.26
C PHE A 121 1.51 11.88 7.13
N ILE A 122 2.53 12.51 7.74
CA ILE A 122 3.93 12.04 7.65
C ILE A 122 4.05 10.67 8.31
N GLY A 123 3.49 10.51 9.50
CA GLY A 123 3.58 9.27 10.27
C GLY A 123 3.09 8.04 9.52
N VAL A 124 1.90 8.11 8.92
CA VAL A 124 1.37 6.94 8.20
C VAL A 124 1.98 6.78 6.81
N ASN A 125 2.14 7.88 6.04
CA ASN A 125 2.51 7.79 4.63
C ASN A 125 4.02 7.72 4.38
N PHE A 126 4.86 8.08 5.37
CA PHE A 126 6.32 8.04 5.26
C PHE A 126 6.96 7.23 6.38
N ASP A 127 6.77 7.59 7.66
CA ASP A 127 7.38 6.84 8.77
C ASP A 127 6.89 5.40 8.81
N GLY A 128 5.60 5.16 8.54
CA GLY A 128 5.03 3.81 8.43
C GLY A 128 5.67 2.97 7.33
N VAL A 129 6.01 3.59 6.19
CA VAL A 129 6.74 2.91 5.10
C VAL A 129 8.15 2.54 5.56
N ILE A 130 8.85 3.44 6.28
CA ILE A 130 10.18 3.17 6.85
C ILE A 130 10.10 2.05 7.88
N ASN A 131 9.19 2.15 8.84
CA ASN A 131 9.03 1.18 9.93
C ASN A 131 8.78 -0.24 9.41
N CYS A 132 7.79 -0.40 8.53
CA CYS A 132 7.45 -1.71 7.97
C CYS A 132 8.59 -2.26 7.09
N THR A 133 9.23 -1.42 6.28
CA THR A 133 10.36 -1.83 5.44
C THR A 133 11.55 -2.27 6.31
N ALA A 134 11.89 -1.52 7.34
CA ALA A 134 12.97 -1.85 8.29
C ALA A 134 12.70 -3.19 9.01
N ALA A 135 11.45 -3.44 9.40
CA ALA A 135 11.06 -4.69 10.06
C ALA A 135 11.10 -5.92 9.11
N ALA A 136 10.82 -5.72 7.82
CA ALA A 136 10.82 -6.80 6.83
C ALA A 136 12.22 -7.21 6.36
N LEU A 137 13.12 -6.24 6.21
CA LEU A 137 14.42 -6.41 5.55
C LEU A 137 15.33 -7.46 6.20
N PRO A 138 15.51 -7.55 7.54
CA PRO A 138 16.44 -8.54 8.13
C PRO A 138 16.15 -9.98 7.67
N GLY A 139 14.89 -10.42 7.78
CA GLY A 139 14.50 -11.76 7.32
C GLY A 139 14.57 -11.94 5.81
N MET A 140 14.28 -10.90 5.01
CA MET A 140 14.44 -10.96 3.55
C MET A 140 15.91 -11.05 3.13
N ILE A 141 16.81 -10.32 3.80
CA ILE A 141 18.27 -10.36 3.56
C ILE A 141 18.84 -11.74 3.87
N GLU A 142 18.47 -12.32 5.01
CA GLU A 142 18.90 -13.66 5.41
C GLU A 142 18.53 -14.72 4.37
N ARG A 143 17.30 -14.67 3.88
CA ARG A 143 16.80 -15.61 2.86
C ARG A 143 17.18 -15.23 1.42
N LYS A 144 17.82 -14.08 1.20
CA LYS A 144 18.15 -13.53 -0.13
C LYS A 144 16.94 -13.52 -1.07
N ARG A 145 15.79 -13.14 -0.55
CA ARG A 145 14.51 -13.10 -1.27
C ARG A 145 13.55 -12.13 -0.60
N GLY A 146 12.96 -11.24 -1.40
CA GLY A 146 11.94 -10.33 -0.91
C GLY A 146 11.34 -9.44 -2.00
N LYS A 147 10.08 -9.09 -1.82
CA LYS A 147 9.34 -8.12 -2.65
C LYS A 147 8.76 -7.04 -1.74
N ILE A 148 9.05 -5.79 -2.04
CA ILE A 148 8.48 -4.65 -1.32
C ILE A 148 7.76 -3.78 -2.34
N VAL A 149 6.45 -3.58 -2.13
CA VAL A 149 5.61 -2.72 -2.96
C VAL A 149 5.03 -1.62 -2.09
N THR A 150 5.22 -0.37 -2.49
CA THR A 150 4.71 0.79 -1.74
C THR A 150 3.68 1.53 -2.57
N ILE A 151 2.48 1.71 -2.01
CA ILE A 151 1.42 2.49 -2.64
C ILE A 151 1.70 3.97 -2.40
N ILE A 152 1.98 4.68 -3.50
CA ILE A 152 2.15 6.13 -3.54
C ILE A 152 1.01 6.78 -4.33
N SER A 153 1.04 8.10 -4.49
CA SER A 153 -0.05 8.85 -5.11
C SER A 153 0.46 9.76 -6.21
N ASP A 154 -0.39 10.02 -7.20
CA ASP A 154 -0.16 11.09 -8.19
C ASP A 154 0.00 12.45 -7.51
N ALA A 155 -0.62 12.69 -6.34
CA ALA A 155 -0.42 13.92 -5.58
C ALA A 155 1.07 14.19 -5.29
N GLY A 156 1.85 13.15 -4.99
CA GLY A 156 3.30 13.24 -4.77
C GLY A 156 4.14 13.48 -6.03
N ARG A 157 3.53 13.47 -7.21
CA ARG A 157 4.18 13.68 -8.51
C ARG A 157 3.68 14.96 -9.20
N TRP A 158 2.39 15.20 -9.14
CA TRP A 158 1.72 16.31 -9.81
C TRP A 158 1.67 17.57 -8.93
N GLY A 159 1.47 17.40 -7.60
CA GLY A 159 1.34 18.50 -6.65
C GLY A 159 -0.09 19.04 -6.61
N ASP A 160 -1.00 18.32 -5.94
CA ASP A 160 -2.38 18.79 -5.75
C ASP A 160 -2.44 19.87 -4.66
N PRO A 161 -3.00 21.07 -4.94
CA PRO A 161 -3.20 22.11 -3.93
C PRO A 161 -4.06 21.61 -2.76
N GLY A 162 -3.67 21.95 -1.54
CA GLY A 162 -4.32 21.51 -0.31
C GLY A 162 -3.93 20.10 0.15
N MET A 163 -2.94 19.48 -0.52
CA MET A 163 -2.40 18.17 -0.16
C MET A 163 -0.88 18.19 0.06
N GLU A 164 -0.30 19.35 0.37
CA GLU A 164 1.14 19.57 0.36
C GLU A 164 1.90 18.60 1.27
N ILE A 165 1.44 18.41 2.50
CA ILE A 165 2.08 17.51 3.48
C ILE A 165 1.94 16.04 3.05
N TYR A 166 0.74 15.64 2.62
CA TYR A 166 0.50 14.30 2.10
C TYR A 166 1.32 14.02 0.83
N ALA A 167 1.33 14.97 -0.11
CA ALA A 167 2.10 14.87 -1.35
C ALA A 167 3.60 14.76 -1.07
N GLY A 168 4.12 15.58 -0.14
CA GLY A 168 5.51 15.51 0.32
C GLY A 168 5.86 14.15 0.93
N ALA A 169 5.00 13.61 1.79
CA ALA A 169 5.19 12.29 2.40
C ALA A 169 5.20 11.16 1.35
N LYS A 170 4.28 11.18 0.38
CA LYS A 170 4.23 10.18 -0.72
C LYS A 170 5.42 10.30 -1.68
N ALA A 171 5.89 11.51 -1.97
CA ALA A 171 7.10 11.75 -2.76
C ALA A 171 8.36 11.27 -2.00
N GLY A 172 8.44 11.54 -0.69
CA GLY A 172 9.49 11.04 0.19
C GLY A 172 9.56 9.51 0.21
N ALA A 173 8.40 8.84 0.34
CA ALA A 173 8.32 7.37 0.28
C ALA A 173 8.85 6.82 -1.06
N ALA A 174 8.54 7.47 -2.19
CA ALA A 174 9.07 7.07 -3.49
C ALA A 174 10.61 7.21 -3.57
N GLY A 175 11.17 8.31 -3.03
CA GLY A 175 12.61 8.52 -2.93
C GLY A 175 13.29 7.47 -2.06
N PHE A 176 12.72 7.18 -0.90
CA PHE A 176 13.17 6.15 0.02
C PHE A 176 13.20 4.76 -0.66
N MET A 177 12.12 4.38 -1.36
CA MET A 177 12.04 3.07 -2.03
C MET A 177 13.07 2.92 -3.15
N ARG A 178 13.44 3.99 -3.88
CA ARG A 178 14.55 3.92 -4.85
C ARG A 178 15.89 3.60 -4.18
N SER A 179 16.14 4.20 -3.02
CA SER A 179 17.35 3.93 -2.24
C SER A 179 17.38 2.51 -1.69
N VAL A 180 16.23 2.02 -1.20
CA VAL A 180 16.07 0.61 -0.76
C VAL A 180 16.34 -0.34 -1.93
N ALA A 181 15.78 -0.10 -3.12
CA ALA A 181 16.02 -0.92 -4.30
C ALA A 181 17.52 -1.02 -4.64
N ARG A 182 18.22 0.11 -4.61
CA ARG A 182 19.66 0.15 -4.89
C ARG A 182 20.49 -0.61 -3.86
N GLY A 183 20.19 -0.45 -2.58
CA GLY A 183 20.91 -1.10 -1.50
C GLY A 183 20.64 -2.60 -1.39
N MET A 184 19.41 -3.01 -1.69
CA MET A 184 18.92 -4.38 -1.42
C MET A 184 18.97 -5.31 -2.62
N GLY A 185 19.19 -4.79 -3.83
CA GLY A 185 19.26 -5.62 -5.06
C GLY A 185 20.30 -6.76 -4.98
N ARG A 186 21.46 -6.53 -4.35
CA ARG A 186 22.49 -7.57 -4.10
C ARG A 186 21.99 -8.73 -3.22
N HIS A 187 20.91 -8.54 -2.49
CA HIS A 187 20.26 -9.55 -1.67
C HIS A 187 19.04 -10.17 -2.37
N ASN A 188 18.88 -9.92 -3.66
CA ASN A 188 17.74 -10.40 -4.45
C ASN A 188 16.37 -9.92 -3.89
N ILE A 189 16.35 -8.68 -3.40
CA ILE A 189 15.15 -8.03 -2.90
C ILE A 189 14.77 -6.91 -3.89
N ASN A 190 13.53 -6.99 -4.39
CA ASN A 190 12.97 -5.96 -5.26
C ASN A 190 12.15 -4.96 -4.43
N ALA A 191 12.24 -3.68 -4.77
CA ALA A 191 11.47 -2.63 -4.14
C ALA A 191 10.91 -1.68 -5.20
N ASN A 192 9.58 -1.60 -5.30
CA ASN A 192 8.87 -0.83 -6.32
C ASN A 192 7.73 -0.03 -5.72
N CYS A 193 7.25 0.97 -6.46
CA CYS A 193 6.08 1.75 -6.09
C CYS A 193 4.96 1.57 -7.12
N VAL A 194 3.72 1.60 -6.65
CA VAL A 194 2.51 1.74 -7.46
C VAL A 194 1.92 3.13 -7.20
N VAL A 195 1.81 3.93 -8.26
CA VAL A 195 1.29 5.29 -8.21
C VAL A 195 -0.20 5.25 -8.52
N ILE A 196 -1.05 5.63 -7.57
CA ILE A 196 -2.49 5.60 -7.77
C ILE A 196 -3.06 7.01 -7.97
N GLY A 197 -4.08 7.09 -8.82
CA GLY A 197 -4.96 8.26 -8.96
C GLY A 197 -6.18 8.18 -8.04
N ALA A 198 -7.27 8.85 -8.41
CA ALA A 198 -8.52 8.78 -7.68
C ALA A 198 -9.15 7.39 -7.76
N MET A 199 -9.44 6.82 -6.59
CA MET A 199 -10.02 5.49 -6.44
C MET A 199 -11.50 5.57 -6.09
N GLY A 200 -12.31 4.72 -6.71
CA GLY A 200 -13.72 4.52 -6.36
C GLY A 200 -13.83 3.87 -4.99
N THR A 201 -14.15 4.67 -4.00
CA THR A 201 -14.55 4.21 -2.68
C THR A 201 -16.00 4.63 -2.45
N PRO A 202 -16.79 3.94 -1.60
CA PRO A 202 -18.18 4.30 -1.35
C PRO A 202 -18.37 5.80 -1.06
N MET A 203 -17.48 6.37 -0.24
CA MET A 203 -17.51 7.80 0.10
C MET A 203 -17.25 8.72 -1.11
N ILE A 204 -16.31 8.35 -1.99
CA ILE A 204 -15.98 9.15 -3.17
C ILE A 204 -17.10 9.03 -4.21
N GLU A 205 -17.63 7.83 -4.41
CA GLU A 205 -18.76 7.58 -5.33
C GLU A 205 -20.01 8.35 -4.89
N GLU A 206 -20.35 8.33 -3.60
CA GLU A 206 -21.46 9.12 -3.04
C GLU A 206 -21.22 10.62 -3.26
N ARG A 207 -20.02 11.12 -3.01
CA ARG A 207 -19.67 12.53 -3.24
C ARG A 207 -19.78 12.94 -4.70
N MET A 208 -19.37 12.06 -5.63
CA MET A 208 -19.48 12.29 -7.06
C MET A 208 -20.93 12.26 -7.53
N ALA A 209 -21.75 11.38 -6.95
CA ALA A 209 -23.17 11.32 -7.26
C ALA A 209 -23.93 12.61 -6.81
N LYS A 210 -23.48 13.25 -5.74
CA LYS A 210 -24.06 14.54 -5.24
C LYS A 210 -23.72 15.75 -6.11
N ASP A 211 -22.63 15.68 -6.92
CA ASP A 211 -22.18 16.77 -7.81
C ASP A 211 -21.67 16.18 -9.15
N PRO A 212 -22.59 15.82 -10.06
CA PRO A 212 -22.25 15.20 -11.34
C PRO A 212 -21.37 16.07 -12.24
N GLU A 213 -21.56 17.39 -12.22
CA GLU A 213 -20.76 18.32 -13.02
C GLU A 213 -19.30 18.37 -12.52
N ARG A 214 -19.11 18.37 -11.23
CA ARG A 214 -17.77 18.26 -10.62
C ARG A 214 -17.16 16.89 -10.91
N ALA A 215 -17.95 15.82 -10.82
CA ALA A 215 -17.52 14.46 -11.15
C ALA A 215 -17.01 14.38 -12.59
N LYS A 216 -17.76 14.95 -13.55
CA LYS A 216 -17.38 15.02 -14.96
C LYS A 216 -16.04 15.75 -15.14
N ARG A 217 -15.89 16.95 -14.56
CA ARG A 217 -14.61 17.71 -14.62
C ARG A 217 -13.42 16.95 -14.03
N ILE A 218 -13.63 16.16 -12.96
CA ILE A 218 -12.58 15.32 -12.39
C ILE A 218 -12.21 14.20 -13.38
N LEU A 219 -13.20 13.50 -13.93
CA LEU A 219 -12.97 12.37 -14.83
C LEU A 219 -12.40 12.79 -16.20
N GLU A 220 -12.65 13.99 -16.66
CA GLU A 220 -12.07 14.54 -17.89
C GLU A 220 -10.54 14.66 -17.85
N LYS A 221 -9.95 14.71 -16.63
CA LYS A 221 -8.49 14.70 -16.44
C LYS A 221 -7.84 13.33 -16.68
N TYR A 222 -8.64 12.27 -16.73
CA TYR A 222 -8.18 10.90 -16.94
C TYR A 222 -8.40 10.49 -18.39
N ILE A 223 -7.42 9.82 -19.01
CA ILE A 223 -7.61 9.25 -20.37
C ILE A 223 -8.66 8.13 -20.29
N ILE A 224 -8.55 7.26 -19.30
CA ILE A 224 -9.59 6.27 -18.97
C ILE A 224 -10.57 6.93 -18.01
N ARG A 225 -11.66 7.48 -18.53
CA ARG A 225 -12.63 8.37 -17.87
C ARG A 225 -13.49 7.65 -16.83
N ARG A 226 -12.85 7.02 -15.85
CA ARG A 226 -13.49 6.43 -14.67
C ARG A 226 -12.57 6.53 -13.45
N LEU A 227 -13.14 6.38 -12.29
CA LEU A 227 -12.35 6.12 -11.08
C LEU A 227 -11.62 4.78 -11.19
N GLY A 228 -10.44 4.69 -10.59
CA GLY A 228 -9.75 3.43 -10.42
C GLY A 228 -10.53 2.49 -9.50
N LYS A 229 -10.52 1.20 -9.80
CA LYS A 229 -11.07 0.16 -8.93
C LYS A 229 -9.94 -0.41 -8.06
N PRO A 230 -10.23 -0.88 -6.84
CA PRO A 230 -9.23 -1.58 -6.02
C PRO A 230 -8.52 -2.72 -6.77
N SER A 231 -9.22 -3.45 -7.64
CA SER A 231 -8.67 -4.52 -8.47
C SER A 231 -7.64 -4.02 -9.51
N ASP A 232 -7.79 -2.80 -10.05
CA ASP A 232 -6.81 -2.25 -10.99
C ASP A 232 -5.43 -2.15 -10.31
N VAL A 233 -5.41 -1.72 -9.05
CA VAL A 233 -4.18 -1.60 -8.25
C VAL A 233 -3.69 -2.97 -7.79
N ALA A 234 -4.59 -3.82 -7.29
CA ALA A 234 -4.24 -5.14 -6.79
C ALA A 234 -3.58 -6.02 -7.85
N ASN A 235 -4.00 -5.92 -9.12
CA ASN A 235 -3.37 -6.62 -10.24
C ASN A 235 -1.89 -6.24 -10.42
N MET A 236 -1.55 -4.94 -10.36
CA MET A 236 -0.16 -4.49 -10.46
C MET A 236 0.65 -4.92 -9.23
N VAL A 237 0.08 -4.82 -8.03
CA VAL A 237 0.74 -5.26 -6.79
C VAL A 237 1.01 -6.76 -6.83
N LEU A 238 0.06 -7.57 -7.32
CA LEU A 238 0.25 -9.01 -7.48
C LEU A 238 1.41 -9.32 -8.43
N PHE A 239 1.46 -8.68 -9.60
CA PHE A 239 2.60 -8.80 -10.53
C PHE A 239 3.91 -8.47 -9.84
N LEU A 240 4.01 -7.32 -9.15
CA LEU A 240 5.22 -6.88 -8.48
C LEU A 240 5.61 -7.74 -7.27
N SER A 241 4.68 -8.50 -6.70
CA SER A 241 4.91 -9.41 -5.57
C SER A 241 5.20 -10.85 -6.01
N SER A 242 4.93 -11.19 -7.27
CA SER A 242 5.15 -12.52 -7.85
C SER A 242 6.57 -12.70 -8.42
N GLY A 243 6.87 -13.91 -8.91
CA GLY A 243 8.11 -14.21 -9.64
C GLY A 243 8.21 -13.52 -11.00
N ALA A 244 7.08 -13.13 -11.60
CA ALA A 244 7.05 -12.45 -12.89
C ALA A 244 7.82 -11.11 -12.91
N SER A 245 8.06 -10.52 -11.74
CA SER A 245 8.76 -9.23 -11.58
C SER A 245 10.17 -9.36 -11.00
N ASP A 246 10.83 -10.53 -11.09
CA ASP A 246 12.13 -10.73 -10.46
C ASP A 246 13.24 -9.81 -11.01
N TYR A 247 13.10 -9.33 -12.25
CA TYR A 247 14.03 -8.37 -12.86
C TYR A 247 13.54 -6.92 -12.85
N VAL A 248 12.55 -6.61 -11.97
CA VAL A 248 11.92 -5.29 -11.86
C VAL A 248 12.16 -4.72 -10.48
N THR A 249 12.94 -3.63 -10.38
CA THR A 249 13.21 -2.95 -9.10
C THR A 249 13.48 -1.46 -9.28
N GLY A 250 13.19 -0.65 -8.25
CA GLY A 250 13.42 0.79 -8.24
C GLY A 250 12.43 1.61 -9.06
N GLN A 251 11.35 1.00 -9.55
CA GLN A 251 10.43 1.62 -10.49
C GLN A 251 9.17 2.16 -9.81
N MET A 252 8.53 3.11 -10.49
CA MET A 252 7.22 3.64 -10.13
C MET A 252 6.25 3.35 -11.28
N TYR A 253 5.22 2.55 -11.00
CA TYR A 253 4.22 2.13 -12.00
C TYR A 253 2.90 2.89 -11.80
N PRO A 254 2.53 3.82 -12.71
CA PRO A 254 1.24 4.48 -12.65
C PRO A 254 0.09 3.49 -12.94
N VAL A 255 -0.85 3.42 -12.00
CA VAL A 255 -2.15 2.76 -12.15
C VAL A 255 -3.21 3.83 -11.87
N ASN A 256 -3.33 4.76 -12.79
CA ASN A 256 -4.02 6.04 -12.60
C ASN A 256 -4.90 6.46 -13.79
N GLY A 257 -5.21 5.54 -14.71
CA GLY A 257 -6.06 5.84 -15.87
C GLY A 257 -5.49 6.89 -16.82
N GLY A 258 -4.16 7.10 -16.82
CA GLY A 258 -3.50 8.09 -17.67
C GLY A 258 -3.62 9.54 -17.15
N PHE A 259 -3.83 9.73 -15.83
CA PHE A 259 -3.82 11.07 -15.23
C PHE A 259 -2.43 11.71 -15.27
N THR A 260 -1.38 10.93 -14.99
CA THR A 260 0.02 11.37 -15.16
C THR A 260 0.83 10.27 -15.85
N PHE A 261 1.95 10.66 -16.47
CA PHE A 261 2.88 9.75 -17.13
C PHE A 261 4.21 9.67 -16.38
N THR A 262 4.92 8.55 -16.51
CA THR A 262 6.32 8.41 -16.11
C THR A 262 7.18 8.82 -17.29
N LEU A 263 8.07 9.78 -17.11
CA LEU A 263 9.13 10.16 -18.06
C LEU A 263 10.44 9.55 -17.63
#